data_023b44e104adb95932e190e76b30123e
#
_entry.id   023b44e104adb95932e190e76b30123e
#
_cell.length_a   1.000
_cell.length_b   1.000
_cell.length_c   1.000
_cell.angle_alpha   90.00
_cell.angle_beta   90.00
_cell.angle_gamma   90.00
#
_symmetry.space_group_name_H-M   'P 1'
#
loop_
_entity.id
_entity.type
_entity.pdbx_description
1 polymer ?
#
loop_
_entity_poly.entity_id
_entity_poly.type
_entity_poly.pdbx_seq_one_letter_code
_entity_poly.pdbx_strand_id
1 'polypeptide(L)'
;MPRLIPRSAPVILLVLTVAAATGFAAVSHLVARFNANQQSRGRRLYQQGLTDTSAARYDDAIAAFRAALTCDPANSQYQLSLARALRDSNDPRLLDEAESYLLALWQRTPQDAAVNLALARVAAHRGSIEDATRYYHNAMYGVWNSDPDSNRSKARIELIQFLLKKGAHDKAESELMALATALPADPAARLQAARLFAQAQDNAGALAQYEDVLRLNPADSDALAGAGEAAYRSGNYAAAQPYLRAAVNANPLDANSRQLLALTDLVLRVNPFRRHISDAERNRRIVAAFEQAENRLTECAQRTGVDLKTTAPSTSSPLSSLQSRWTAAKPDLARLRSPAETDLPDTIMDVVFQIEQQTAVTCGQPQGLDLALLLISQKREVASQ
;
A
#
# COMPACT_ATOMS: atom_id res chain seq x y z
N MET A 1 -2.99 51.44 81.99
CA MET A 1 -4.18 50.59 82.29
C MET A 1 -3.96 49.26 81.55
N PRO A 2 -3.66 48.17 82.26
CA PRO A 2 -3.57 46.87 81.64
C PRO A 2 -5.02 46.37 81.31
N ARG A 3 -5.28 46.05 80.00
CA ARG A 3 -6.52 45.42 79.58
C ARG A 3 -6.53 43.97 80.10
N LEU A 4 -7.40 43.71 81.09
CA LEU A 4 -7.68 42.35 81.56
C LEU A 4 -8.36 41.55 80.44
N ILE A 5 -7.62 40.65 79.86
CA ILE A 5 -8.11 39.65 78.90
C ILE A 5 -9.07 38.74 79.73
N PRO A 6 -10.34 38.61 79.39
CA PRO A 6 -11.31 37.77 80.19
C PRO A 6 -10.77 36.33 80.12
N ARG A 7 -10.75 35.64 81.30
CA ARG A 7 -10.27 34.24 81.45
C ARG A 7 -10.97 33.23 80.53
N SER A 8 -12.10 33.60 79.88
CA SER A 8 -12.88 32.82 78.92
C SER A 8 -12.38 32.94 77.46
N ALA A 9 -11.55 33.95 77.14
CA ALA A 9 -11.07 34.20 75.79
C ALA A 9 -10.30 32.98 75.12
N PRO A 10 -9.36 32.30 75.85
CA PRO A 10 -8.66 31.14 75.28
C PRO A 10 -9.59 29.94 75.06
N VAL A 11 -10.62 29.76 75.89
CA VAL A 11 -11.60 28.67 75.75
C VAL A 11 -12.52 28.91 74.52
N ILE A 12 -12.97 30.14 74.34
CA ILE A 12 -13.74 30.52 73.15
C ILE A 12 -12.95 30.36 71.89
N LEU A 13 -11.68 30.78 71.91
CA LEU A 13 -10.77 30.60 70.74
C LEU A 13 -10.57 29.12 70.44
N LEU A 14 -10.38 28.27 71.43
CA LEU A 14 -10.22 26.83 71.27
C LEU A 14 -11.50 26.21 70.69
N VAL A 15 -12.67 26.58 71.19
CA VAL A 15 -13.95 26.08 70.64
C VAL A 15 -14.15 26.50 69.17
N LEU A 16 -13.83 27.74 68.83
CA LEU A 16 -13.93 28.23 67.46
C LEU A 16 -12.94 27.56 66.54
N THR A 17 -11.71 27.28 66.95
CA THR A 17 -10.73 26.55 66.18
C THR A 17 -11.12 25.10 65.96
N VAL A 18 -11.65 24.41 66.98
CA VAL A 18 -12.15 23.05 66.85
C VAL A 18 -13.38 23.01 65.93
N ALA A 19 -14.31 23.96 66.07
CA ALA A 19 -15.50 24.07 65.21
C ALA A 19 -15.08 24.33 63.72
N ALA A 20 -14.12 25.20 63.49
CA ALA A 20 -13.57 25.47 62.16
C ALA A 20 -12.88 24.23 61.58
N ALA A 21 -12.05 23.53 62.38
CA ALA A 21 -11.35 22.31 61.96
C ALA A 21 -12.34 21.16 61.61
N THR A 22 -13.36 20.96 62.44
CA THR A 22 -14.40 19.94 62.18
C THR A 22 -15.25 20.29 60.96
N GLY A 23 -15.61 21.58 60.80
CA GLY A 23 -16.29 22.08 59.60
C GLY A 23 -15.46 21.87 58.32
N PHE A 24 -14.18 22.21 58.38
CA PHE A 24 -13.28 21.98 57.24
C PHE A 24 -13.12 20.49 56.89
N ALA A 25 -12.96 19.64 57.92
CA ALA A 25 -12.88 18.17 57.70
C ALA A 25 -14.16 17.59 57.11
N ALA A 26 -15.33 18.05 57.56
CA ALA A 26 -16.61 17.62 57.02
C ALA A 26 -16.80 18.04 55.56
N VAL A 27 -16.46 19.28 55.20
CA VAL A 27 -16.54 19.80 53.85
C VAL A 27 -15.53 19.04 52.94
N SER A 28 -14.30 18.86 53.40
CA SER A 28 -13.25 18.12 52.65
C SER A 28 -13.68 16.69 52.38
N HIS A 29 -14.30 16.01 53.35
CA HIS A 29 -14.82 14.64 53.18
C HIS A 29 -15.99 14.59 52.18
N LEU A 30 -16.90 15.59 52.23
CA LEU A 30 -18.00 15.67 51.29
C LEU A 30 -17.54 15.90 49.85
N VAL A 31 -16.57 16.82 49.65
CA VAL A 31 -15.93 17.11 48.37
C VAL A 31 -15.20 15.85 47.85
N ALA A 32 -14.45 15.15 48.72
CA ALA A 32 -13.76 13.94 48.33
C ALA A 32 -14.75 12.83 47.86
N ARG A 33 -15.85 12.64 48.58
CA ARG A 33 -16.92 11.70 48.18
C ARG A 33 -17.58 12.09 46.86
N PHE A 34 -17.88 13.37 46.67
CA PHE A 34 -18.45 13.90 45.44
C PHE A 34 -17.52 13.65 44.25
N ASN A 35 -16.22 13.99 44.39
CA ASN A 35 -15.22 13.77 43.35
C ASN A 35 -15.04 12.29 43.02
N ALA A 36 -15.00 11.40 44.03
CA ALA A 36 -14.91 9.95 43.83
C ALA A 36 -16.13 9.41 43.06
N ASN A 37 -17.34 9.93 43.37
CA ASN A 37 -18.58 9.54 42.66
C ASN A 37 -18.54 10.02 41.19
N GLN A 38 -18.09 11.26 40.94
CA GLN A 38 -17.94 11.81 39.60
C GLN A 38 -16.92 10.99 38.80
N GLN A 39 -15.77 10.69 39.39
CA GLN A 39 -14.75 9.86 38.72
C GLN A 39 -15.26 8.45 38.37
N SER A 40 -16.02 7.82 39.31
CA SER A 40 -16.56 6.47 39.05
C SER A 40 -17.64 6.50 37.97
N ARG A 41 -18.44 7.56 37.88
CA ARG A 41 -19.43 7.79 36.83
C ARG A 41 -18.73 8.03 35.48
N GLY A 42 -17.73 8.90 35.46
CA GLY A 42 -16.94 9.18 34.25
C GLY A 42 -16.30 7.93 33.67
N ARG A 43 -15.70 7.08 34.55
CA ARG A 43 -15.11 5.80 34.11
C ARG A 43 -16.15 4.85 33.50
N ARG A 44 -17.33 4.73 34.07
CA ARG A 44 -18.40 3.87 33.52
C ARG A 44 -18.84 4.36 32.13
N LEU A 45 -19.11 5.67 32.00
CA LEU A 45 -19.46 6.28 30.72
C LEU A 45 -18.37 6.11 29.67
N TYR A 46 -17.11 6.26 30.08
CA TYR A 46 -15.96 6.01 29.19
C TYR A 46 -15.90 4.54 28.72
N GLN A 47 -16.09 3.58 29.62
CA GLN A 47 -16.14 2.16 29.26
C GLN A 47 -17.30 1.84 28.31
N GLN A 48 -18.46 2.47 28.52
CA GLN A 48 -19.59 2.38 27.60
C GLN A 48 -19.17 2.90 26.20
N GLY A 49 -18.56 4.09 26.11
CA GLY A 49 -18.08 4.64 24.86
C GLY A 49 -17.07 3.74 24.13
N LEU A 50 -16.16 3.07 24.87
CA LEU A 50 -15.25 2.08 24.28
C LEU A 50 -15.99 0.86 23.71
N THR A 51 -17.02 0.37 24.45
CA THR A 51 -17.87 -0.74 23.98
C THR A 51 -18.64 -0.34 22.71
N ASP A 52 -19.20 0.86 22.68
CA ASP A 52 -19.93 1.38 21.52
C ASP A 52 -19.00 1.59 20.31
N THR A 53 -17.78 2.09 20.55
CA THR A 53 -16.75 2.20 19.50
C THR A 53 -16.39 0.82 18.92
N SER A 54 -16.20 -0.21 19.76
CA SER A 54 -15.90 -1.57 19.31
C SER A 54 -17.03 -2.21 18.50
N ALA A 55 -18.26 -1.77 18.73
CA ALA A 55 -19.46 -2.17 18.00
C ALA A 55 -19.76 -1.26 16.79
N ALA A 56 -18.86 -0.33 16.46
CA ALA A 56 -19.00 0.70 15.40
C ALA A 56 -20.25 1.59 15.56
N ARG A 57 -20.78 1.72 16.79
CA ARG A 57 -21.87 2.66 17.14
C ARG A 57 -21.27 4.01 17.52
N TYR A 58 -20.77 4.75 16.54
CA TYR A 58 -19.98 5.95 16.79
C TYR A 58 -20.81 7.10 17.42
N ASP A 59 -22.07 7.25 17.06
CA ASP A 59 -22.93 8.29 17.66
C ASP A 59 -23.17 8.05 19.15
N ASP A 60 -23.43 6.80 19.56
CA ASP A 60 -23.56 6.41 20.96
C ASP A 60 -22.23 6.58 21.71
N ALA A 61 -21.11 6.19 21.07
CA ALA A 61 -19.77 6.38 21.62
C ALA A 61 -19.44 7.86 21.87
N ILE A 62 -19.75 8.73 20.91
CA ILE A 62 -19.56 10.19 21.02
C ILE A 62 -20.40 10.74 22.20
N ALA A 63 -21.67 10.33 22.31
CA ALA A 63 -22.54 10.76 23.43
C ALA A 63 -21.97 10.30 24.77
N ALA A 64 -21.51 9.04 24.87
CA ALA A 64 -20.93 8.48 26.09
C ALA A 64 -19.61 9.17 26.47
N PHE A 65 -18.71 9.44 25.52
CA PHE A 65 -17.46 10.16 25.79
C PHE A 65 -17.67 11.61 26.15
N ARG A 66 -18.61 12.32 25.51
CA ARG A 66 -19.00 13.68 25.93
C ARG A 66 -19.56 13.68 27.36
N ALA A 67 -20.42 12.71 27.72
CA ALA A 67 -20.92 12.55 29.06
C ALA A 67 -19.79 12.21 30.08
N ALA A 68 -18.77 11.42 29.68
CA ALA A 68 -17.59 11.16 30.51
C ALA A 68 -16.79 12.46 30.78
N LEU A 69 -16.65 13.31 29.77
CA LEU A 69 -15.95 14.60 29.87
C LEU A 69 -16.69 15.60 30.75
N THR A 70 -18.03 15.52 30.95
CA THR A 70 -18.71 16.34 31.94
C THR A 70 -18.31 15.97 33.36
N CYS A 71 -17.85 14.73 33.60
CA CYS A 71 -17.36 14.28 34.91
C CYS A 71 -15.91 14.65 35.16
N ASP A 72 -15.07 14.67 34.12
CA ASP A 72 -13.64 15.01 34.16
C ASP A 72 -13.21 15.69 32.85
N PRO A 73 -13.41 17.02 32.72
CA PRO A 73 -13.15 17.76 31.49
C PRO A 73 -11.66 17.77 31.06
N ALA A 74 -10.76 17.63 32.03
CA ALA A 74 -9.31 17.67 31.78
C ALA A 74 -8.70 16.32 31.39
N ASN A 75 -9.48 15.25 31.40
CA ASN A 75 -9.01 13.90 31.13
C ASN A 75 -8.59 13.71 29.68
N SER A 76 -7.28 13.62 29.45
CA SER A 76 -6.71 13.50 28.11
C SER A 76 -7.13 12.21 27.39
N GLN A 77 -7.34 11.12 28.13
CA GLN A 77 -7.76 9.85 27.57
C GLN A 77 -9.20 9.93 27.04
N TYR A 78 -10.10 10.62 27.78
CA TYR A 78 -11.48 10.83 27.32
C TYR A 78 -11.52 11.74 26.10
N GLN A 79 -10.71 12.83 26.10
CA GLN A 79 -10.62 13.75 24.96
C GLN A 79 -10.08 13.04 23.71
N LEU A 80 -9.04 12.21 23.85
CA LEU A 80 -8.48 11.45 22.74
C LEU A 80 -9.46 10.42 22.17
N SER A 81 -10.21 9.74 23.06
CA SER A 81 -11.19 8.74 22.62
C SER A 81 -12.40 9.39 21.95
N LEU A 82 -12.85 10.55 22.46
CA LEU A 82 -13.88 11.35 21.79
C LEU A 82 -13.42 11.77 20.38
N ALA A 83 -12.22 12.33 20.26
CA ALA A 83 -11.69 12.78 18.98
C ALA A 83 -11.59 11.63 17.95
N ARG A 84 -11.22 10.44 18.41
CA ARG A 84 -11.21 9.24 17.56
C ARG A 84 -12.62 8.83 17.11
N ALA A 85 -13.58 8.82 18.02
CA ALA A 85 -14.97 8.49 17.69
C ALA A 85 -15.59 9.51 16.71
N LEU A 86 -15.31 10.80 16.90
CA LEU A 86 -15.74 11.88 16.00
C LEU A 86 -15.17 11.68 14.58
N ARG A 87 -13.90 11.31 14.44
CA ARG A 87 -13.29 11.00 13.14
C ARG A 87 -13.95 9.78 12.50
N ASP A 88 -14.18 8.72 13.29
CA ASP A 88 -14.64 7.41 12.77
C ASP A 88 -16.15 7.40 12.44
N SER A 89 -16.90 8.43 12.87
CA SER A 89 -18.30 8.60 12.54
C SER A 89 -18.57 8.89 11.05
N ASN A 90 -17.53 9.19 10.27
CA ASN A 90 -17.63 9.59 8.85
C ASN A 90 -18.50 10.85 8.58
N ASP A 91 -18.83 11.65 9.59
CA ASP A 91 -19.47 12.95 9.41
C ASP A 91 -18.39 14.03 9.24
N PRO A 92 -18.24 14.64 8.04
CA PRO A 92 -17.22 15.66 7.80
C PRO A 92 -17.32 16.87 8.76
N ARG A 93 -18.52 17.17 9.29
CA ARG A 93 -18.74 18.28 10.20
C ARG A 93 -18.10 18.04 11.57
N LEU A 94 -17.89 16.79 11.95
CA LEU A 94 -17.29 16.40 13.23
C LEU A 94 -15.76 16.35 13.18
N LEU A 95 -15.15 16.41 11.99
CA LEU A 95 -13.69 16.40 11.84
C LEU A 95 -13.02 17.66 12.43
N ASP A 96 -13.67 18.82 12.34
CA ASP A 96 -13.14 20.05 12.91
C ASP A 96 -13.16 20.01 14.45
N GLU A 97 -14.22 19.42 15.03
CA GLU A 97 -14.28 19.18 16.47
C GLU A 97 -13.20 18.19 16.92
N ALA A 98 -13.03 17.08 16.18
CA ALA A 98 -11.99 16.10 16.46
C ALA A 98 -10.60 16.73 16.47
N GLU A 99 -10.29 17.51 15.43
CA GLU A 99 -9.02 18.21 15.33
C GLU A 99 -8.79 19.18 16.47
N SER A 100 -9.82 19.95 16.87
CA SER A 100 -9.73 20.91 17.97
C SER A 100 -9.34 20.24 19.29
N TYR A 101 -9.94 19.09 19.62
CA TYR A 101 -9.54 18.31 20.80
C TYR A 101 -8.09 17.80 20.67
N LEU A 102 -7.72 17.29 19.51
CA LEU A 102 -6.38 16.74 19.27
C LEU A 102 -5.29 17.82 19.32
N LEU A 103 -5.53 19.01 18.76
CA LEU A 103 -4.60 20.12 18.84
C LEU A 103 -4.43 20.63 20.27
N ALA A 104 -5.51 20.69 21.07
CA ALA A 104 -5.43 21.03 22.48
C ALA A 104 -4.61 20.00 23.29
N LEU A 105 -4.71 18.71 22.97
CA LEU A 105 -3.89 17.66 23.57
C LEU A 105 -2.42 17.78 23.10
N TRP A 106 -2.18 18.00 21.82
CA TRP A 106 -0.87 18.16 21.24
C TRP A 106 -0.11 19.35 21.84
N GLN A 107 -0.78 20.47 22.08
CA GLN A 107 -0.16 21.63 22.75
C GLN A 107 0.36 21.31 24.15
N ARG A 108 -0.28 20.39 24.88
CA ARG A 108 0.16 19.95 26.22
C ARG A 108 1.29 18.93 26.14
N THR A 109 1.22 18.00 25.20
CA THR A 109 2.13 16.89 25.04
C THR A 109 2.46 16.65 23.56
N PRO A 110 3.31 17.48 22.94
CA PRO A 110 3.62 17.38 21.51
C PRO A 110 4.25 16.04 21.10
N GLN A 111 4.88 15.36 22.07
CA GLN A 111 5.58 14.09 21.85
C GLN A 111 4.68 12.87 22.01
N ASP A 112 3.41 13.02 22.41
CA ASP A 112 2.48 11.89 22.54
C ASP A 112 2.19 11.29 21.17
N ALA A 113 2.69 10.09 20.96
CA ALA A 113 2.58 9.40 19.67
C ALA A 113 1.13 9.04 19.33
N ALA A 114 0.29 8.73 20.32
CA ALA A 114 -1.10 8.38 20.10
C ALA A 114 -1.94 9.60 19.66
N VAL A 115 -1.62 10.80 20.18
CA VAL A 115 -2.23 12.08 19.76
C VAL A 115 -1.78 12.42 18.33
N ASN A 116 -0.47 12.32 18.04
CA ASN A 116 0.05 12.57 16.71
C ASN A 116 -0.52 11.59 15.67
N LEU A 117 -0.68 10.30 15.99
CA LEU A 117 -1.33 9.34 15.10
C LEU A 117 -2.80 9.71 14.83
N ALA A 118 -3.51 10.19 15.84
CA ALA A 118 -4.90 10.64 15.66
C ALA A 118 -4.98 11.88 14.76
N LEU A 119 -4.08 12.86 14.91
CA LEU A 119 -3.95 14.02 14.02
C LEU A 119 -3.58 13.60 12.59
N ALA A 120 -2.64 12.66 12.43
CA ALA A 120 -2.26 12.11 11.12
C ALA A 120 -3.45 11.54 10.38
N ARG A 121 -4.30 10.78 11.07
CA ARG A 121 -5.50 10.17 10.50
C ARG A 121 -6.57 11.21 10.12
N VAL A 122 -6.73 12.30 10.91
CA VAL A 122 -7.59 13.43 10.55
C VAL A 122 -7.06 14.13 9.29
N ALA A 123 -5.77 14.43 9.23
CA ALA A 123 -5.14 15.04 8.06
C ALA A 123 -5.25 14.14 6.81
N ALA A 124 -5.06 12.82 6.98
CA ALA A 124 -5.22 11.84 5.91
C ALA A 124 -6.68 11.77 5.40
N HIS A 125 -7.65 11.88 6.30
CA HIS A 125 -9.06 11.92 5.93
C HIS A 125 -9.39 13.17 5.09
N ARG A 126 -8.81 14.31 5.42
CA ARG A 126 -8.90 15.55 4.63
C ARG A 126 -8.09 15.51 3.34
N GLY A 127 -7.20 14.57 3.21
CA GLY A 127 -6.34 14.41 2.03
C GLY A 127 -5.12 15.32 2.01
N SER A 128 -4.76 15.97 3.12
CA SER A 128 -3.53 16.76 3.26
C SER A 128 -2.31 15.85 3.35
N ILE A 129 -1.56 15.71 2.26
CA ILE A 129 -0.36 14.85 2.21
C ILE A 129 0.70 15.38 3.18
N GLU A 130 0.92 16.69 3.23
CA GLU A 130 1.97 17.30 4.03
C GLU A 130 1.71 17.15 5.53
N ASP A 131 0.49 17.51 5.99
CA ASP A 131 0.13 17.40 7.39
C ASP A 131 0.06 15.94 7.85
N ALA A 132 -0.54 15.06 7.03
CA ALA A 132 -0.59 13.64 7.34
C ALA A 132 0.82 13.07 7.50
N THR A 133 1.72 13.31 6.54
CA THR A 133 3.11 12.83 6.59
C THR A 133 3.81 13.35 7.85
N ARG A 134 3.70 14.65 8.14
CA ARG A 134 4.30 15.25 9.33
C ARG A 134 3.81 14.60 10.63
N TYR A 135 2.51 14.43 10.80
CA TYR A 135 1.96 13.85 12.01
C TYR A 135 2.20 12.34 12.11
N TYR A 136 2.21 11.60 10.99
CA TYR A 136 2.63 10.18 10.99
C TYR A 136 4.09 10.04 11.43
N HIS A 137 5.01 10.89 10.95
CA HIS A 137 6.40 10.90 11.41
C HIS A 137 6.49 11.24 12.89
N ASN A 138 5.76 12.24 13.36
CA ASN A 138 5.71 12.56 14.80
C ASN A 138 5.19 11.37 15.63
N ALA A 139 4.25 10.61 15.12
CA ALA A 139 3.76 9.40 15.79
C ALA A 139 4.80 8.28 15.80
N MET A 140 5.52 8.06 14.69
CA MET A 140 6.58 7.04 14.60
C MET A 140 7.75 7.31 15.56
N TYR A 141 8.14 8.58 15.70
CA TYR A 141 9.28 8.98 16.54
C TYR A 141 8.88 9.48 17.94
N GLY A 142 7.59 9.56 18.23
CA GLY A 142 7.04 10.00 19.50
C GLY A 142 7.07 8.92 20.59
N VAL A 143 6.53 9.31 21.75
CA VAL A 143 6.47 8.44 22.94
C VAL A 143 5.19 7.63 22.94
N TRP A 144 5.32 6.31 22.91
CA TRP A 144 4.22 5.36 23.06
C TRP A 144 4.17 4.80 24.48
N ASN A 145 2.98 4.76 25.08
CA ASN A 145 2.78 4.22 26.41
C ASN A 145 2.83 2.66 26.45
N SER A 146 2.64 2.02 25.31
CA SER A 146 2.67 0.56 25.18
C SER A 146 3.08 0.17 23.77
N ASP A 147 3.78 -0.96 23.62
CA ASP A 147 4.12 -1.61 22.36
C ASP A 147 4.65 -0.64 21.26
N PRO A 148 5.76 0.09 21.55
CA PRO A 148 6.22 1.16 20.66
C PRO A 148 6.58 0.66 19.27
N ASP A 149 7.20 -0.51 19.13
CA ASP A 149 7.71 -0.99 17.85
C ASP A 149 6.57 -1.43 16.91
N SER A 150 5.56 -2.12 17.46
CA SER A 150 4.35 -2.47 16.71
C SER A 150 3.57 -1.23 16.28
N ASN A 151 3.41 -0.26 17.17
CA ASN A 151 2.68 0.98 16.87
C ASN A 151 3.42 1.85 15.83
N ARG A 152 4.75 1.92 15.88
CA ARG A 152 5.58 2.60 14.87
C ARG A 152 5.42 1.97 13.50
N SER A 153 5.49 0.63 13.44
CA SER A 153 5.30 -0.11 12.19
C SER A 153 3.90 0.09 11.62
N LYS A 154 2.86 0.04 12.46
CA LYS A 154 1.47 0.31 12.05
C LYS A 154 1.31 1.73 11.51
N ALA A 155 1.86 2.74 12.20
CA ALA A 155 1.80 4.13 11.74
C ALA A 155 2.49 4.31 10.38
N ARG A 156 3.64 3.67 10.16
CA ARG A 156 4.34 3.70 8.86
C ARG A 156 3.53 3.02 7.77
N ILE A 157 2.95 1.87 8.03
CA ILE A 157 2.09 1.15 7.08
C ILE A 157 0.88 2.01 6.68
N GLU A 158 0.22 2.67 7.65
CA GLU A 158 -0.89 3.57 7.37
C GLU A 158 -0.45 4.76 6.49
N LEU A 159 0.72 5.35 6.76
CA LEU A 159 1.29 6.41 5.93
C LEU A 159 1.53 5.93 4.50
N ILE A 160 2.17 4.77 4.31
CA ILE A 160 2.42 4.18 3.00
C ILE A 160 1.10 4.00 2.24
N GLN A 161 0.10 3.37 2.86
CA GLN A 161 -1.20 3.15 2.25
C GLN A 161 -1.89 4.46 1.85
N PHE A 162 -1.81 5.48 2.69
CA PHE A 162 -2.33 6.81 2.40
C PHE A 162 -1.61 7.45 1.21
N LEU A 163 -0.28 7.42 1.18
CA LEU A 163 0.53 7.97 0.10
C LEU A 163 0.26 7.28 -1.24
N LEU A 164 0.17 5.94 -1.24
CA LEU A 164 -0.20 5.17 -2.43
C LEU A 164 -1.59 5.53 -2.94
N LYS A 165 -2.57 5.64 -2.03
CA LYS A 165 -3.93 6.06 -2.38
C LYS A 165 -3.98 7.47 -3.00
N LYS A 166 -3.04 8.34 -2.63
CA LYS A 166 -2.93 9.72 -3.16
C LYS A 166 -2.02 9.83 -4.40
N GLY A 167 -1.43 8.72 -4.85
CA GLY A 167 -0.50 8.72 -5.99
C GLY A 167 0.87 9.36 -5.69
N ALA A 168 1.21 9.53 -4.41
CA ALA A 168 2.50 10.10 -3.98
C ALA A 168 3.56 8.98 -3.92
N HIS A 169 3.87 8.38 -5.07
CA HIS A 169 4.69 7.18 -5.19
C HIS A 169 6.10 7.35 -4.63
N ASP A 170 6.80 8.45 -4.94
CA ASP A 170 8.17 8.70 -4.46
C ASP A 170 8.26 8.73 -2.93
N LYS A 171 7.25 9.35 -2.27
CA LYS A 171 7.17 9.39 -0.81
C LYS A 171 6.85 8.01 -0.24
N ALA A 172 5.96 7.27 -0.89
CA ALA A 172 5.61 5.91 -0.47
C ALA A 172 6.80 4.96 -0.58
N GLU A 173 7.60 5.06 -1.65
CA GLU A 173 8.81 4.26 -1.86
C GLU A 173 9.83 4.50 -0.74
N SER A 174 10.08 5.76 -0.38
CA SER A 174 10.98 6.10 0.72
C SER A 174 10.55 5.46 2.05
N GLU A 175 9.24 5.46 2.35
CA GLU A 175 8.71 4.83 3.56
C GLU A 175 8.70 3.29 3.48
N LEU A 176 8.52 2.72 2.29
CA LEU A 176 8.62 1.28 2.05
C LEU A 176 10.05 0.77 2.32
N MET A 177 11.06 1.47 1.82
CA MET A 177 12.47 1.15 2.08
C MET A 177 12.78 1.18 3.57
N ALA A 178 12.31 2.23 4.28
CA ALA A 178 12.46 2.32 5.71
C ALA A 178 11.69 1.23 6.48
N LEU A 179 10.52 0.80 5.99
CA LEU A 179 9.76 -0.32 6.55
C LEU A 179 10.55 -1.61 6.40
N ALA A 180 11.03 -1.92 5.21
CA ALA A 180 11.73 -3.17 4.90
C ALA A 180 12.98 -3.38 5.77
N THR A 181 13.71 -2.27 6.09
CA THR A 181 14.91 -2.33 6.94
C THR A 181 14.57 -2.51 8.42
N ALA A 182 13.39 -2.06 8.87
CA ALA A 182 12.98 -2.10 10.27
C ALA A 182 12.20 -3.37 10.65
N LEU A 183 11.75 -4.14 9.66
CA LEU A 183 10.92 -5.33 9.92
C LEU A 183 11.72 -6.47 10.55
N PRO A 184 11.16 -7.13 11.57
CA PRO A 184 11.72 -8.37 12.11
C PRO A 184 11.65 -9.51 11.07
N ALA A 185 12.33 -10.61 11.37
CA ALA A 185 12.23 -11.85 10.60
C ALA A 185 10.91 -12.59 10.92
N ASP A 186 9.79 -11.89 10.75
CA ASP A 186 8.43 -12.42 10.93
C ASP A 186 7.76 -12.57 9.55
N PRO A 187 7.32 -13.78 9.17
CA PRO A 187 6.72 -14.02 7.85
C PRO A 187 5.50 -13.15 7.58
N ALA A 188 4.64 -12.94 8.57
CA ALA A 188 3.41 -12.15 8.37
C ALA A 188 3.70 -10.67 8.10
N ALA A 189 4.63 -10.07 8.87
CA ALA A 189 5.04 -8.68 8.67
C ALA A 189 5.72 -8.49 7.31
N ARG A 190 6.61 -9.41 6.90
CA ARG A 190 7.27 -9.36 5.58
C ARG A 190 6.29 -9.59 4.43
N LEU A 191 5.31 -10.49 4.58
CA LEU A 191 4.26 -10.69 3.59
C LEU A 191 3.42 -9.42 3.40
N GLN A 192 3.12 -8.71 4.49
CA GLN A 192 2.43 -7.42 4.41
C GLN A 192 3.27 -6.37 3.68
N ALA A 193 4.56 -6.28 3.98
CA ALA A 193 5.47 -5.37 3.27
C ALA A 193 5.56 -5.72 1.78
N ALA A 194 5.71 -7.00 1.42
CA ALA A 194 5.74 -7.45 0.04
C ALA A 194 4.50 -7.00 -0.75
N ARG A 195 3.32 -7.13 -0.15
CA ARG A 195 2.07 -6.66 -0.75
C ARG A 195 2.05 -5.13 -0.94
N LEU A 196 2.60 -4.35 -0.02
CA LEU A 196 2.71 -2.90 -0.15
C LEU A 196 3.68 -2.49 -1.26
N PHE A 197 4.83 -3.16 -1.39
CA PHE A 197 5.75 -2.98 -2.52
C PHE A 197 5.05 -3.30 -3.86
N ALA A 198 4.29 -4.39 -3.92
CA ALA A 198 3.52 -4.75 -5.11
C ALA A 198 2.45 -3.70 -5.45
N GLN A 199 1.76 -3.14 -4.46
CA GLN A 199 0.80 -2.04 -4.64
C GLN A 199 1.48 -0.75 -5.12
N ALA A 200 2.71 -0.50 -4.69
CA ALA A 200 3.54 0.60 -5.19
C ALA A 200 4.09 0.37 -6.60
N GLN A 201 3.83 -0.80 -7.20
CA GLN A 201 4.42 -1.26 -8.47
C GLN A 201 5.94 -1.44 -8.43
N ASP A 202 6.54 -1.42 -7.25
CA ASP A 202 7.93 -1.84 -7.06
C ASP A 202 7.99 -3.38 -7.01
N ASN A 203 8.02 -3.97 -8.20
CA ASN A 203 8.04 -5.41 -8.34
C ASN A 203 9.37 -6.03 -7.86
N ALA A 204 10.46 -5.29 -7.89
CA ALA A 204 11.76 -5.77 -7.40
C ALA A 204 11.77 -5.84 -5.87
N GLY A 205 11.31 -4.78 -5.21
CA GLY A 205 11.14 -4.76 -3.75
C GLY A 205 10.13 -5.80 -3.28
N ALA A 206 9.00 -5.95 -3.98
CA ALA A 206 8.01 -6.97 -3.70
C ALA A 206 8.61 -8.38 -3.76
N LEU A 207 9.33 -8.71 -4.84
CA LEU A 207 9.97 -10.00 -5.02
C LEU A 207 10.96 -10.30 -3.87
N ALA A 208 11.82 -9.34 -3.52
CA ALA A 208 12.78 -9.50 -2.43
C ALA A 208 12.08 -9.82 -1.09
N GLN A 209 10.99 -9.11 -0.76
CA GLN A 209 10.24 -9.39 0.47
C GLN A 209 9.50 -10.74 0.44
N TYR A 210 8.94 -11.16 -0.71
CA TYR A 210 8.37 -12.50 -0.86
C TYR A 210 9.43 -13.59 -0.72
N GLU A 211 10.62 -13.41 -1.28
CA GLU A 211 11.75 -14.33 -1.12
C GLU A 211 12.20 -14.42 0.34
N ASP A 212 12.15 -13.33 1.10
CA ASP A 212 12.39 -13.33 2.53
C ASP A 212 11.36 -14.19 3.29
N VAL A 213 10.08 -14.09 2.93
CA VAL A 213 9.02 -14.97 3.48
C VAL A 213 9.31 -16.42 3.14
N LEU A 214 9.67 -16.72 1.88
CA LEU A 214 9.94 -18.08 1.41
C LEU A 214 11.19 -18.69 2.04
N ARG A 215 12.16 -17.89 2.48
CA ARG A 215 13.29 -18.40 3.28
C ARG A 215 12.85 -18.88 4.67
N LEU A 216 11.82 -18.28 5.25
CA LEU A 216 11.27 -18.64 6.55
C LEU A 216 10.21 -19.76 6.44
N ASN A 217 9.39 -19.70 5.40
CA ASN A 217 8.34 -20.66 5.09
C ASN A 217 8.31 -20.96 3.59
N PRO A 218 9.07 -21.96 3.10
CA PRO A 218 9.19 -22.27 1.66
C PRO A 218 7.88 -22.72 0.99
N ALA A 219 6.88 -23.11 1.76
CA ALA A 219 5.59 -23.58 1.27
C ALA A 219 4.45 -22.54 1.40
N ASP A 220 4.77 -21.29 1.73
CA ASP A 220 3.79 -20.23 1.84
C ASP A 220 3.16 -19.93 0.46
N SER A 221 1.90 -20.29 0.28
CA SER A 221 1.19 -20.19 -0.99
C SER A 221 1.04 -18.75 -1.47
N ASP A 222 0.82 -17.81 -0.54
CA ASP A 222 0.65 -16.40 -0.86
C ASP A 222 1.98 -15.78 -1.30
N ALA A 223 3.07 -16.15 -0.61
CA ALA A 223 4.40 -15.69 -0.97
C ALA A 223 4.86 -16.28 -2.32
N LEU A 224 4.57 -17.57 -2.59
CA LEU A 224 4.85 -18.19 -3.89
C LEU A 224 4.11 -17.49 -5.03
N ALA A 225 2.81 -17.25 -4.86
CA ALA A 225 1.99 -16.56 -5.84
C ALA A 225 2.48 -15.11 -6.06
N GLY A 226 2.75 -14.38 -4.96
CA GLY A 226 3.24 -13.01 -5.02
C GLY A 226 4.63 -12.87 -5.63
N ALA A 227 5.57 -13.76 -5.30
CA ALA A 227 6.91 -13.79 -5.90
C ALA A 227 6.82 -14.08 -7.41
N GLY A 228 5.98 -15.04 -7.79
CA GLY A 228 5.76 -15.36 -9.20
C GLY A 228 5.15 -14.19 -9.98
N GLU A 229 4.16 -13.51 -9.43
CA GLU A 229 3.53 -12.34 -10.04
C GLU A 229 4.52 -11.16 -10.14
N ALA A 230 5.28 -10.87 -9.07
CA ALA A 230 6.27 -9.80 -9.05
C ALA A 230 7.38 -10.03 -10.08
N ALA A 231 7.90 -11.26 -10.18
CA ALA A 231 8.88 -11.64 -11.19
C ALA A 231 8.30 -11.55 -12.62
N TYR A 232 7.04 -11.95 -12.81
CA TYR A 232 6.33 -11.83 -14.09
C TYR A 232 6.18 -10.35 -14.50
N ARG A 233 5.72 -9.49 -13.60
CA ARG A 233 5.53 -8.05 -13.85
C ARG A 233 6.85 -7.32 -14.12
N SER A 234 7.97 -7.80 -13.56
CA SER A 234 9.32 -7.34 -13.89
C SER A 234 9.82 -7.85 -15.25
N GLY A 235 9.03 -8.63 -15.98
CA GLY A 235 9.46 -9.28 -17.21
C GLY A 235 10.52 -10.38 -16.99
N ASN A 236 10.76 -10.80 -15.76
CA ASN A 236 11.67 -11.89 -15.44
C ASN A 236 10.95 -13.25 -15.45
N TYR A 237 10.51 -13.66 -16.64
CA TYR A 237 9.72 -14.87 -16.83
C TYR A 237 10.45 -16.15 -16.40
N ALA A 238 11.79 -16.16 -16.51
CA ALA A 238 12.59 -17.30 -16.07
C ALA A 238 12.57 -17.48 -14.55
N ALA A 239 12.57 -16.39 -13.79
CA ALA A 239 12.40 -16.43 -12.34
C ALA A 239 10.93 -16.65 -11.94
N ALA A 240 9.97 -16.11 -12.69
CA ALA A 240 8.53 -16.25 -12.39
C ALA A 240 8.07 -17.72 -12.50
N GLN A 241 8.57 -18.47 -13.47
CA GLN A 241 8.11 -19.83 -13.76
C GLN A 241 8.16 -20.78 -12.55
N PRO A 242 9.28 -20.95 -11.82
CA PRO A 242 9.33 -21.86 -10.68
C PRO A 242 8.40 -21.45 -9.55
N TYR A 243 8.29 -20.15 -9.24
CA TYR A 243 7.37 -19.66 -8.20
C TYR A 243 5.91 -19.91 -8.57
N LEU A 244 5.50 -19.54 -9.79
CA LEU A 244 4.13 -19.77 -10.26
C LEU A 244 3.77 -21.26 -10.31
N ARG A 245 4.71 -22.11 -10.71
CA ARG A 245 4.50 -23.57 -10.69
C ARG A 245 4.32 -24.10 -9.27
N ALA A 246 5.13 -23.64 -8.33
CA ALA A 246 4.99 -24.00 -6.93
C ALA A 246 3.68 -23.46 -6.34
N ALA A 247 3.27 -22.21 -6.68
CA ALA A 247 2.00 -21.64 -6.24
C ALA A 247 0.79 -22.45 -6.75
N VAL A 248 0.77 -22.83 -8.03
CA VAL A 248 -0.29 -23.67 -8.61
C VAL A 248 -0.34 -25.06 -7.97
N ASN A 249 0.82 -25.64 -7.63
CA ASN A 249 0.87 -26.93 -6.92
C ASN A 249 0.35 -26.80 -5.48
N ALA A 250 0.64 -25.68 -4.80
CA ALA A 250 0.16 -25.43 -3.44
C ALA A 250 -1.34 -25.08 -3.42
N ASN A 251 -1.81 -24.31 -4.39
CA ASN A 251 -3.23 -23.95 -4.55
C ASN A 251 -3.70 -24.06 -6.00
N PRO A 252 -4.17 -25.26 -6.42
CA PRO A 252 -4.64 -25.47 -7.80
C PRO A 252 -5.86 -24.64 -8.19
N LEU A 253 -6.58 -24.05 -7.24
CA LEU A 253 -7.76 -23.23 -7.49
C LEU A 253 -7.42 -21.76 -7.79
N ASP A 254 -6.18 -21.33 -7.54
CA ASP A 254 -5.74 -19.97 -7.87
C ASP A 254 -5.69 -19.76 -9.38
N ALA A 255 -6.74 -19.13 -9.91
CA ALA A 255 -6.88 -18.85 -11.33
C ALA A 255 -5.80 -17.87 -11.85
N ASN A 256 -5.40 -16.89 -11.03
CA ASN A 256 -4.39 -15.90 -11.41
C ASN A 256 -3.03 -16.57 -11.63
N SER A 257 -2.55 -17.36 -10.66
CA SER A 257 -1.26 -18.07 -10.79
C SER A 257 -1.26 -19.04 -11.97
N ARG A 258 -2.38 -19.74 -12.23
CA ARG A 258 -2.50 -20.63 -13.40
C ARG A 258 -2.39 -19.87 -14.72
N GLN A 259 -3.07 -18.73 -14.83
CA GLN A 259 -3.04 -17.89 -16.02
C GLN A 259 -1.65 -17.32 -16.26
N LEU A 260 -1.02 -16.77 -15.21
CA LEU A 260 0.33 -16.23 -15.28
C LEU A 260 1.36 -17.32 -15.62
N LEU A 261 1.23 -18.53 -15.08
CA LEU A 261 2.09 -19.66 -15.40
C LEU A 261 1.96 -20.05 -16.88
N ALA A 262 0.74 -20.19 -17.38
CA ALA A 262 0.50 -20.54 -18.78
C ALA A 262 1.12 -19.52 -19.74
N LEU A 263 0.97 -18.22 -19.43
CA LEU A 263 1.53 -17.15 -20.25
C LEU A 263 3.06 -17.09 -20.11
N THR A 264 3.59 -17.29 -18.89
CA THR A 264 5.03 -17.40 -18.65
C THR A 264 5.66 -18.56 -19.44
N ASP A 265 5.05 -19.73 -19.41
CA ASP A 265 5.49 -20.91 -20.17
C ASP A 265 5.45 -20.63 -21.66
N LEU A 266 4.44 -19.92 -22.15
CA LEU A 266 4.33 -19.53 -23.56
C LEU A 266 5.44 -18.54 -23.95
N VAL A 267 5.66 -17.47 -23.17
CA VAL A 267 6.74 -16.51 -23.41
C VAL A 267 8.10 -17.22 -23.45
N LEU A 268 8.38 -18.10 -22.48
CA LEU A 268 9.64 -18.86 -22.45
C LEU A 268 9.81 -19.82 -23.61
N ARG A 269 8.72 -20.37 -24.13
CA ARG A 269 8.72 -21.30 -25.27
C ARG A 269 9.01 -20.57 -26.58
N VAL A 270 8.43 -19.38 -26.79
CA VAL A 270 8.54 -18.69 -28.09
C VAL A 270 9.68 -17.69 -28.16
N ASN A 271 10.27 -17.28 -27.02
CA ASN A 271 11.35 -16.31 -26.98
C ASN A 271 12.63 -16.84 -27.69
N PRO A 272 13.06 -16.25 -28.84
CA PRO A 272 14.24 -16.67 -29.55
C PRO A 272 15.55 -16.23 -28.88
N PHE A 273 15.48 -15.29 -27.93
CA PHE A 273 16.65 -14.72 -27.23
C PHE A 273 16.96 -15.42 -25.90
N ARG A 274 16.33 -16.57 -25.65
CA ARG A 274 16.61 -17.36 -24.46
C ARG A 274 18.04 -17.87 -24.47
N ARG A 275 18.71 -17.80 -23.32
CA ARG A 275 20.03 -18.42 -23.13
C ARG A 275 19.92 -19.94 -23.26
N HIS A 276 20.97 -20.57 -23.76
CA HIS A 276 21.13 -22.03 -23.87
C HIS A 276 20.12 -22.73 -24.82
N ILE A 277 19.62 -22.03 -25.84
CA ILE A 277 18.93 -22.67 -26.96
C ILE A 277 19.89 -22.78 -28.15
N SER A 278 19.74 -23.84 -28.98
CA SER A 278 20.53 -24.00 -30.20
C SER A 278 20.12 -22.97 -31.26
N ASP A 279 21.03 -22.66 -32.19
CA ASP A 279 20.72 -21.77 -33.31
C ASP A 279 19.57 -22.30 -34.17
N ALA A 280 19.49 -23.60 -34.35
CA ALA A 280 18.36 -24.22 -35.06
C ALA A 280 17.02 -23.98 -34.37
N GLU A 281 16.97 -24.02 -33.03
CA GLU A 281 15.79 -23.73 -32.26
C GLU A 281 15.46 -22.23 -32.29
N ARG A 282 16.46 -21.36 -32.15
CA ARG A 282 16.32 -19.91 -32.29
C ARG A 282 15.66 -19.56 -33.62
N ASN A 283 16.24 -20.09 -34.73
CA ASN A 283 15.76 -19.81 -36.07
C ASN A 283 14.33 -20.31 -36.29
N ARG A 284 13.95 -21.48 -35.73
CA ARG A 284 12.56 -21.98 -35.80
C ARG A 284 11.61 -21.02 -35.10
N ARG A 285 11.98 -20.48 -33.94
CA ARG A 285 11.14 -19.51 -33.17
C ARG A 285 10.99 -18.21 -33.91
N ILE A 286 12.05 -17.70 -34.53
CA ILE A 286 12.00 -16.48 -35.37
C ILE A 286 11.06 -16.67 -36.55
N VAL A 287 11.18 -17.76 -37.28
CA VAL A 287 10.30 -18.06 -38.43
C VAL A 287 8.83 -18.12 -37.97
N ALA A 288 8.56 -18.87 -36.92
CA ALA A 288 7.20 -18.96 -36.37
C ALA A 288 6.65 -17.60 -35.88
N ALA A 289 7.46 -16.78 -35.24
CA ALA A 289 7.07 -15.43 -34.79
C ALA A 289 6.81 -14.51 -36.00
N PHE A 290 7.61 -14.59 -37.04
CA PHE A 290 7.47 -13.79 -38.25
C PHE A 290 6.19 -14.13 -39.04
N GLU A 291 5.85 -15.42 -39.15
CA GLU A 291 4.59 -15.88 -39.75
C GLU A 291 3.37 -15.45 -38.91
N GLN A 292 3.48 -15.55 -37.57
CA GLN A 292 2.42 -15.11 -36.67
C GLN A 292 2.15 -13.61 -36.79
N ALA A 293 3.21 -12.79 -36.90
CA ALA A 293 3.09 -11.34 -37.07
C ALA A 293 2.34 -10.97 -38.37
N GLU A 294 2.54 -11.72 -39.47
CA GLU A 294 1.75 -11.54 -40.73
C GLU A 294 0.25 -11.79 -40.48
N ASN A 295 -0.07 -12.89 -39.79
CA ASN A 295 -1.45 -13.21 -39.46
C ASN A 295 -2.09 -12.11 -38.62
N ARG A 296 -1.41 -11.67 -37.55
CA ARG A 296 -1.87 -10.58 -36.68
C ARG A 296 -2.07 -9.28 -37.46
N LEU A 297 -1.12 -8.90 -38.31
CA LEU A 297 -1.21 -7.69 -39.15
C LEU A 297 -2.40 -7.76 -40.10
N THR A 298 -2.60 -8.91 -40.75
CA THR A 298 -3.70 -9.15 -41.70
C THR A 298 -5.06 -9.07 -40.99
N GLU A 299 -5.22 -9.73 -39.85
CA GLU A 299 -6.45 -9.69 -39.07
C GLU A 299 -6.76 -8.27 -38.57
N CYS A 300 -5.74 -7.54 -38.13
CA CYS A 300 -5.92 -6.15 -37.68
C CYS A 300 -6.35 -5.24 -38.84
N ALA A 301 -5.74 -5.39 -40.02
CA ALA A 301 -6.09 -4.63 -41.22
C ALA A 301 -7.53 -4.94 -41.69
N GLN A 302 -7.92 -6.18 -41.66
CA GLN A 302 -9.33 -6.58 -42.00
C GLN A 302 -10.33 -5.93 -41.04
N ARG A 303 -10.06 -5.93 -39.75
CA ARG A 303 -10.96 -5.32 -38.74
C ARG A 303 -11.06 -3.80 -38.87
N THR A 304 -9.98 -3.14 -39.30
CA THR A 304 -9.94 -1.68 -39.46
C THR A 304 -10.26 -1.18 -40.84
N GLY A 305 -10.48 -2.08 -41.82
CA GLY A 305 -10.76 -1.77 -43.23
C GLY A 305 -9.54 -1.17 -43.96
N VAL A 306 -8.34 -1.41 -43.48
CA VAL A 306 -7.10 -0.90 -44.08
C VAL A 306 -6.65 -1.85 -45.20
N ASP A 307 -6.43 -1.29 -46.42
CA ASP A 307 -5.78 -2.03 -47.53
C ASP A 307 -4.25 -2.05 -47.33
N LEU A 308 -3.71 -3.23 -47.03
CA LEU A 308 -2.28 -3.45 -46.84
C LEU A 308 -1.45 -3.34 -48.14
N LYS A 309 -2.10 -3.35 -49.31
CA LYS A 309 -1.42 -3.25 -50.60
C LYS A 309 -1.22 -1.79 -51.07
N THR A 310 -1.84 -0.85 -50.37
CA THR A 310 -1.72 0.58 -50.73
C THR A 310 -0.36 1.12 -50.37
N THR A 311 0.44 1.45 -51.37
CA THR A 311 1.82 2.00 -51.21
C THR A 311 1.90 3.49 -51.47
N ALA A 312 0.77 4.19 -51.75
CA ALA A 312 0.77 5.64 -52.03
C ALA A 312 1.15 6.45 -50.77
N PRO A 313 2.15 7.33 -50.84
CA PRO A 313 2.66 8.05 -49.65
C PRO A 313 1.63 8.93 -48.97
N SER A 314 0.61 9.39 -49.67
CA SER A 314 -0.43 10.29 -49.14
C SER A 314 -1.57 9.52 -48.43
N THR A 315 -1.64 8.19 -48.51
CA THR A 315 -2.71 7.34 -47.96
C THR A 315 -2.20 6.12 -47.21
N SER A 316 -0.87 5.99 -47.03
CA SER A 316 -0.29 4.84 -46.31
C SER A 316 -0.62 4.92 -44.82
N SER A 317 -1.31 3.88 -44.34
CA SER A 317 -1.56 3.72 -42.91
C SER A 317 -0.30 3.15 -42.23
N PRO A 318 -0.17 3.27 -40.90
CA PRO A 318 0.91 2.60 -40.16
C PRO A 318 0.95 1.09 -40.43
N LEU A 319 -0.22 0.43 -40.62
CA LEU A 319 -0.28 -1.01 -40.91
C LEU A 319 0.24 -1.35 -42.32
N SER A 320 -0.05 -0.51 -43.34
CA SER A 320 0.47 -0.77 -44.70
C SER A 320 1.98 -0.55 -44.77
N SER A 321 2.53 0.38 -44.01
CA SER A 321 4.00 0.56 -43.90
C SER A 321 4.67 -0.64 -43.25
N LEU A 322 4.06 -1.22 -42.22
CA LEU A 322 4.56 -2.47 -41.58
C LEU A 322 4.47 -3.67 -42.51
N GLN A 323 3.42 -3.79 -43.35
CA GLN A 323 3.33 -4.82 -44.38
C GLN A 323 4.48 -4.72 -45.38
N SER A 324 4.84 -3.50 -45.80
CA SER A 324 5.97 -3.28 -46.70
C SER A 324 7.30 -3.72 -46.06
N ARG A 325 7.50 -3.38 -44.78
CA ARG A 325 8.71 -3.81 -44.02
C ARG A 325 8.76 -5.32 -43.81
N TRP A 326 7.62 -5.94 -43.48
CA TRP A 326 7.51 -7.39 -43.34
C TRP A 326 7.86 -8.08 -44.67
N THR A 327 7.30 -7.59 -45.78
CA THR A 327 7.60 -8.13 -47.14
C THR A 327 9.06 -7.98 -47.49
N ALA A 328 9.68 -6.85 -47.14
CA ALA A 328 11.10 -6.61 -47.38
C ALA A 328 12.03 -7.54 -46.56
N ALA A 329 11.63 -7.89 -45.32
CA ALA A 329 12.37 -8.76 -44.41
C ALA A 329 12.19 -10.28 -44.74
N LYS A 330 11.20 -10.67 -45.54
CA LYS A 330 10.88 -12.05 -45.84
C LYS A 330 12.04 -12.84 -46.49
N PRO A 331 12.86 -12.29 -47.45
CA PRO A 331 14.02 -12.97 -48.00
C PRO A 331 15.10 -13.29 -46.94
N ASP A 332 15.18 -12.49 -45.88
CA ASP A 332 16.19 -12.65 -44.84
C ASP A 332 16.01 -13.92 -44.00
N LEU A 333 14.77 -14.47 -43.95
CA LEU A 333 14.51 -15.75 -43.28
C LEU A 333 15.35 -16.90 -43.85
N ALA A 334 15.62 -16.90 -45.17
CA ALA A 334 16.45 -17.92 -45.81
C ALA A 334 17.92 -17.79 -45.38
N ARG A 335 18.36 -16.60 -45.02
CA ARG A 335 19.71 -16.24 -44.61
C ARG A 335 20.02 -16.53 -43.15
N LEU A 336 18.97 -16.74 -42.31
CA LEU A 336 19.12 -17.06 -40.87
C LEU A 336 20.03 -18.26 -40.58
N ARG A 337 20.28 -19.13 -41.55
CA ARG A 337 21.20 -20.29 -41.42
C ARG A 337 22.67 -19.97 -41.69
N SER A 338 22.96 -18.74 -42.12
CA SER A 338 24.32 -18.29 -42.39
C SER A 338 25.02 -17.83 -41.11
N PRO A 339 26.13 -18.41 -40.71
CA PRO A 339 26.87 -17.99 -39.51
C PRO A 339 27.54 -16.61 -39.65
N ALA A 340 27.54 -16.03 -40.85
CA ALA A 340 28.15 -14.74 -41.13
C ALA A 340 27.23 -13.54 -40.74
N GLU A 341 25.97 -13.76 -40.43
CA GLU A 341 24.98 -12.69 -40.21
C GLU A 341 24.43 -12.75 -38.78
N THR A 342 25.22 -12.25 -37.84
CA THR A 342 24.92 -12.27 -36.39
C THR A 342 23.74 -11.38 -35.99
N ASP A 343 23.50 -10.30 -36.73
CA ASP A 343 22.46 -9.27 -36.38
C ASP A 343 21.12 -9.53 -37.05
N LEU A 344 21.05 -10.51 -37.94
CA LEU A 344 19.86 -10.84 -38.70
C LEU A 344 18.67 -11.29 -37.82
N PRO A 345 18.89 -12.14 -36.80
CA PRO A 345 17.82 -12.49 -35.84
C PRO A 345 17.17 -11.29 -35.18
N ASP A 346 17.97 -10.29 -34.78
CA ASP A 346 17.48 -9.06 -34.14
C ASP A 346 16.69 -8.22 -35.15
N THR A 347 17.22 -8.02 -36.36
CA THR A 347 16.57 -7.24 -37.42
C THR A 347 15.18 -7.81 -37.79
N ILE A 348 15.07 -9.13 -37.95
CA ILE A 348 13.79 -9.77 -38.26
C ILE A 348 12.79 -9.62 -37.09
N MET A 349 13.27 -9.86 -35.87
CA MET A 349 12.41 -9.75 -34.69
C MET A 349 11.98 -8.33 -34.41
N ASP A 350 12.75 -7.32 -34.76
CA ASP A 350 12.34 -5.91 -34.64
C ASP A 350 11.12 -5.59 -35.52
N VAL A 351 11.01 -6.19 -36.71
CA VAL A 351 9.82 -6.07 -37.55
C VAL A 351 8.62 -6.76 -36.88
N VAL A 352 8.82 -7.95 -36.32
CA VAL A 352 7.76 -8.67 -35.55
C VAL A 352 7.29 -7.83 -34.39
N PHE A 353 8.19 -7.30 -33.58
CA PHE A 353 7.85 -6.51 -32.40
C PHE A 353 7.12 -5.21 -32.74
N GLN A 354 7.49 -4.54 -33.83
CA GLN A 354 6.79 -3.34 -34.28
C GLN A 354 5.37 -3.66 -34.75
N ILE A 355 5.16 -4.82 -35.39
CA ILE A 355 3.83 -5.29 -35.78
C ILE A 355 2.98 -5.55 -34.53
N GLU A 356 3.50 -6.26 -33.53
CA GLU A 356 2.78 -6.55 -32.30
C GLU A 356 2.42 -5.27 -31.53
N GLN A 357 3.36 -4.34 -31.38
CA GLN A 357 3.14 -3.05 -30.71
C GLN A 357 2.08 -2.20 -31.43
N GLN A 358 2.22 -2.04 -32.76
CA GLN A 358 1.31 -1.20 -33.52
C GLN A 358 -0.11 -1.81 -33.59
N THR A 359 -0.19 -3.13 -33.76
CA THR A 359 -1.50 -3.81 -33.78
C THR A 359 -2.15 -3.82 -32.40
N ALA A 360 -1.39 -3.87 -31.31
CA ALA A 360 -1.92 -3.72 -29.95
C ALA A 360 -2.57 -2.34 -29.74
N VAL A 361 -1.93 -1.28 -30.23
CA VAL A 361 -2.48 0.10 -30.18
C VAL A 361 -3.73 0.25 -31.06
N THR A 362 -3.67 -0.28 -32.28
CA THR A 362 -4.72 -0.05 -33.30
C THR A 362 -5.93 -0.98 -33.12
N CYS A 363 -5.71 -2.24 -32.78
CA CYS A 363 -6.70 -3.30 -32.73
C CYS A 363 -6.99 -3.85 -31.33
N GLY A 364 -6.35 -3.27 -30.30
CA GLY A 364 -6.50 -3.69 -28.90
C GLY A 364 -5.54 -4.81 -28.51
N GLN A 365 -5.51 -5.06 -27.20
CA GLN A 365 -4.56 -6.00 -26.58
C GLN A 365 -4.68 -7.41 -27.20
N PRO A 366 -3.54 -8.00 -27.61
CA PRO A 366 -3.51 -9.34 -28.16
C PRO A 366 -3.72 -10.41 -27.09
N GLN A 367 -3.94 -11.65 -27.54
CA GLN A 367 -4.04 -12.82 -26.66
C GLN A 367 -3.08 -13.92 -27.16
N GLY A 368 -2.82 -14.91 -26.30
CA GLY A 368 -2.04 -16.10 -26.67
C GLY A 368 -0.64 -15.75 -27.16
N LEU A 369 -0.30 -16.21 -28.37
CA LEU A 369 1.04 -16.08 -28.95
C LEU A 369 1.43 -14.61 -29.20
N ASP A 370 0.52 -13.81 -29.76
CA ASP A 370 0.76 -12.39 -30.00
C ASP A 370 1.03 -11.63 -28.71
N LEU A 371 0.30 -11.94 -27.63
CA LEU A 371 0.59 -11.37 -26.30
C LEU A 371 1.97 -11.76 -25.81
N ALA A 372 2.39 -13.02 -26.01
CA ALA A 372 3.72 -13.46 -25.60
C ALA A 372 4.83 -12.73 -26.39
N LEU A 373 4.64 -12.49 -27.69
CA LEU A 373 5.58 -11.73 -28.53
C LEU A 373 5.62 -10.24 -28.10
N LEU A 374 4.48 -9.65 -27.82
CA LEU A 374 4.39 -8.27 -27.30
C LEU A 374 5.14 -8.13 -25.96
N LEU A 375 4.98 -9.07 -25.03
CA LEU A 375 5.67 -9.06 -23.74
C LEU A 375 7.19 -9.20 -23.90
N ILE A 376 7.66 -9.97 -24.87
CA ILE A 376 9.10 -10.10 -25.19
C ILE A 376 9.63 -8.75 -25.72
N SER A 377 8.88 -8.07 -26.59
CA SER A 377 9.26 -6.76 -27.15
C SER A 377 9.43 -5.71 -26.05
N GLN A 378 8.43 -5.58 -25.17
CA GLN A 378 8.43 -4.62 -24.06
C GLN A 378 9.65 -4.81 -23.12
N LYS A 379 10.01 -6.06 -22.84
CA LYS A 379 11.19 -6.35 -22.03
C LYS A 379 12.50 -5.93 -22.70
N ARG A 380 12.62 -6.05 -24.01
CA ARG A 380 13.82 -5.63 -24.73
C ARG A 380 14.00 -4.12 -24.77
N GLU A 381 12.91 -3.37 -24.94
CA GLU A 381 12.95 -1.91 -24.89
C GLU A 381 13.46 -1.39 -23.54
N VAL A 382 12.98 -1.96 -22.43
CA VAL A 382 13.45 -1.59 -21.07
C VAL A 382 14.93 -1.93 -20.87
N ALA A 383 15.43 -3.00 -21.47
CA ALA A 383 16.83 -3.42 -21.35
C ALA A 383 17.80 -2.61 -22.24
N SER A 384 17.28 -1.86 -23.23
CA SER A 384 18.06 -1.03 -24.16
C SER A 384 18.13 0.45 -23.76
N GLN A 385 17.35 0.87 -22.77
CA GLN A 385 17.38 2.20 -22.12
C GLN A 385 18.30 2.18 -20.90
#